data_e4358092a067a54aee584cd1bcf4d54a
#
_entry.id   e4358092a067a54aee584cd1bcf4d54a
#
_cell.length_a   1.000
_cell.length_b   1.000
_cell.length_c   1.000
_cell.angle_alpha   90.00
_cell.angle_beta   90.00
_cell.angle_gamma   90.00
#
_symmetry.space_group_name_H-M   'P 1'
#
loop_
_entity.id
_entity.type
_entity.pdbx_description
1 polymer ?
#
loop_
_entity_poly.entity_id
_entity_poly.type
_entity_poly.pdbx_seq_one_letter_code
_entity_poly.pdbx_strand_id
1 'polypeptide(L)'
;NQVHAILDDLAARGDGADALDQKVGAFYAAWMNQTAIEKLGTKPLAPYLAKIKAVEDRAGLLKLFGTVGYASPVGVGTLPDPANPTRYVVAAGQAGLGMPSRDYYLKEGAEYDMFRAAYRDYLIKIQELAGIGDAAARADRIIALETALAKSQWEPERQRDIKQIYNPMNREQLMELAPEFDWTSWLEASGFGKVDTIIAAET
;
A
#
# COMPACT_ATOMS: atom_id res chain seq x y z
N ASN A 1 -28.05 9.09 8.80
CA ASN A 1 -27.13 9.92 8.04
C ASN A 1 -27.70 10.11 6.62
N GLN A 2 -27.84 11.37 6.14
CA GLN A 2 -28.48 11.70 4.86
C GLN A 2 -27.81 11.00 3.66
N VAL A 3 -26.46 10.92 3.64
CA VAL A 3 -25.73 10.23 2.57
C VAL A 3 -26.09 8.76 2.50
N HIS A 4 -26.20 8.08 3.64
CA HIS A 4 -26.60 6.68 3.68
C HIS A 4 -27.99 6.47 3.12
N ALA A 5 -28.95 7.32 3.49
CA ALA A 5 -30.32 7.25 2.96
C ALA A 5 -30.39 7.48 1.44
N ILE A 6 -29.55 8.38 0.90
CA ILE A 6 -29.43 8.59 -0.55
C ILE A 6 -28.90 7.32 -1.24
N LEU A 7 -27.85 6.70 -0.71
CA LEU A 7 -27.28 5.50 -1.29
C LEU A 7 -28.26 4.30 -1.25
N ASP A 8 -29.00 4.14 -0.16
CA ASP A 8 -30.04 3.12 -0.02
C ASP A 8 -31.16 3.34 -1.05
N ASP A 9 -31.64 4.58 -1.23
CA ASP A 9 -32.65 4.93 -2.19
C ASP A 9 -32.18 4.70 -3.64
N LEU A 10 -30.93 5.09 -3.98
CA LEU A 10 -30.34 4.82 -5.28
C LEU A 10 -30.19 3.32 -5.58
N ALA A 11 -29.80 2.54 -4.60
CA ALA A 11 -29.70 1.09 -4.73
C ALA A 11 -31.10 0.45 -4.95
N ALA A 12 -32.13 1.00 -4.31
CA ALA A 12 -33.50 0.48 -4.43
C ALA A 12 -34.20 0.85 -5.75
N ARG A 13 -33.81 1.98 -6.40
CA ARG A 13 -34.42 2.42 -7.67
C ARG A 13 -34.09 1.51 -8.88
N GLY A 14 -32.93 0.85 -8.86
CA GLY A 14 -32.53 -0.05 -9.94
C GLY A 14 -32.57 0.62 -11.34
N ASP A 15 -33.17 -0.08 -12.31
CA ASP A 15 -33.24 0.35 -13.71
C ASP A 15 -34.16 1.56 -13.95
N GLY A 16 -34.93 2.03 -12.96
CA GLY A 16 -35.78 3.22 -13.04
C GLY A 16 -35.10 4.55 -12.79
N ALA A 17 -33.80 4.55 -12.50
CA ALA A 17 -32.99 5.73 -12.23
C ALA A 17 -32.29 6.24 -13.52
N ASP A 18 -31.76 7.48 -13.49
CA ASP A 18 -30.86 7.93 -14.55
C ASP A 18 -29.53 7.16 -14.57
N ALA A 19 -28.73 7.32 -15.64
CA ALA A 19 -27.54 6.54 -15.85
C ALA A 19 -26.45 6.72 -14.76
N LEU A 20 -26.40 7.88 -14.09
CA LEU A 20 -25.47 8.13 -12.98
C LEU A 20 -25.99 7.47 -11.71
N ASP A 21 -27.26 7.67 -11.39
CA ASP A 21 -27.94 7.08 -10.25
C ASP A 21 -27.87 5.55 -10.27
N GLN A 22 -28.07 4.93 -11.45
CA GLN A 22 -27.90 3.49 -11.65
C GLN A 22 -26.48 3.01 -11.32
N LYS A 23 -25.46 3.72 -11.77
CA LYS A 23 -24.06 3.36 -11.49
C LYS A 23 -23.75 3.43 -9.99
N VAL A 24 -24.16 4.50 -9.33
CA VAL A 24 -23.94 4.69 -7.90
C VAL A 24 -24.71 3.64 -7.10
N GLY A 25 -25.99 3.42 -7.41
CA GLY A 25 -26.83 2.43 -6.76
C GLY A 25 -26.30 1.01 -6.93
N ALA A 26 -25.91 0.62 -8.16
CA ALA A 26 -25.34 -0.71 -8.44
C ALA A 26 -24.01 -0.94 -7.72
N PHE A 27 -23.13 0.08 -7.69
CA PHE A 27 -21.87 0.00 -6.95
C PHE A 27 -22.11 -0.20 -5.46
N TYR A 28 -23.00 0.60 -4.87
CA TYR A 28 -23.34 0.49 -3.44
C TYR A 28 -24.00 -0.86 -3.12
N ALA A 29 -24.96 -1.31 -3.91
CA ALA A 29 -25.61 -2.61 -3.74
C ALA A 29 -24.62 -3.77 -3.83
N ALA A 30 -23.67 -3.73 -4.78
CA ALA A 30 -22.62 -4.73 -4.91
C ALA A 30 -21.69 -4.73 -3.69
N TRP A 31 -21.29 -3.57 -3.19
CA TRP A 31 -20.46 -3.41 -2.00
C TRP A 31 -21.13 -3.94 -0.74
N MET A 32 -22.43 -3.71 -0.58
CA MET A 32 -23.22 -4.11 0.60
C MET A 32 -23.73 -5.55 0.52
N ASN A 33 -23.48 -6.27 -0.57
CA ASN A 33 -23.96 -7.65 -0.76
C ASN A 33 -23.12 -8.66 0.03
N GLN A 34 -23.29 -8.67 1.35
CA GLN A 34 -22.59 -9.58 2.25
C GLN A 34 -22.77 -11.04 1.86
N THR A 35 -23.97 -11.44 1.43
CA THR A 35 -24.23 -12.83 1.00
C THR A 35 -23.35 -13.25 -0.16
N ALA A 36 -23.18 -12.39 -1.17
CA ALA A 36 -22.30 -12.68 -2.30
C ALA A 36 -20.82 -12.66 -1.90
N ILE A 37 -20.43 -11.73 -1.03
CA ILE A 37 -19.05 -11.61 -0.50
C ILE A 37 -18.68 -12.87 0.28
N GLU A 38 -19.54 -13.31 1.22
CA GLU A 38 -19.31 -14.53 2.01
C GLU A 38 -19.25 -15.79 1.14
N LYS A 39 -20.11 -15.88 0.12
CA LYS A 39 -20.09 -17.00 -0.84
C LYS A 39 -18.79 -17.05 -1.65
N LEU A 40 -18.21 -15.92 -2.00
CA LEU A 40 -16.93 -15.85 -2.69
C LEU A 40 -15.78 -16.24 -1.77
N GLY A 41 -15.84 -15.87 -0.49
CA GLY A 41 -14.77 -16.09 0.48
C GLY A 41 -13.44 -15.51 -0.01
N THR A 42 -12.37 -16.28 0.08
CA THR A 42 -11.02 -15.85 -0.33
C THR A 42 -10.68 -16.11 -1.80
N LYS A 43 -11.62 -16.65 -2.61
CA LYS A 43 -11.37 -16.92 -4.04
C LYS A 43 -10.83 -15.75 -4.84
N PRO A 44 -11.29 -14.50 -4.63
CA PRO A 44 -10.75 -13.33 -5.34
C PRO A 44 -9.28 -13.04 -5.06
N LEU A 45 -8.72 -13.53 -3.95
CA LEU A 45 -7.30 -13.37 -3.59
C LEU A 45 -6.38 -14.36 -4.33
N ALA A 46 -6.92 -15.45 -4.88
CA ALA A 46 -6.11 -16.51 -5.50
C ALA A 46 -5.10 -16.01 -6.55
N PRO A 47 -5.46 -15.14 -7.52
CA PRO A 47 -4.51 -14.65 -8.52
C PRO A 47 -3.40 -13.78 -7.91
N TYR A 48 -3.69 -13.03 -6.84
CA TYR A 48 -2.70 -12.21 -6.14
C TYR A 48 -1.73 -13.08 -5.34
N LEU A 49 -2.24 -14.06 -4.61
CA LEU A 49 -1.42 -15.01 -3.87
C LEU A 49 -0.56 -15.89 -4.81
N ALA A 50 -1.06 -16.23 -6.00
CA ALA A 50 -0.29 -16.97 -7.00
C ALA A 50 0.93 -16.16 -7.47
N LYS A 51 0.80 -14.85 -7.69
CA LYS A 51 1.94 -13.99 -8.06
C LYS A 51 2.99 -13.92 -6.96
N ILE A 52 2.57 -13.86 -5.69
CA ILE A 52 3.50 -13.90 -4.55
C ILE A 52 4.24 -15.24 -4.51
N LYS A 53 3.53 -16.35 -4.70
CA LYS A 53 4.13 -17.70 -4.69
C LYS A 53 5.07 -17.96 -5.87
N ALA A 54 4.91 -17.24 -6.97
CA ALA A 54 5.75 -17.35 -8.16
C ALA A 54 7.07 -16.57 -8.04
N VAL A 55 7.29 -15.84 -6.95
CA VAL A 55 8.57 -15.14 -6.71
C VAL A 55 9.61 -16.17 -6.24
N GLU A 56 10.65 -16.37 -7.06
CA GLU A 56 11.72 -17.33 -6.80
C GLU A 56 13.04 -16.67 -6.39
N ASP A 57 13.22 -15.40 -6.75
CA ASP A 57 14.47 -14.69 -6.53
C ASP A 57 14.25 -13.21 -6.15
N ARG A 58 15.35 -12.51 -5.90
CA ARG A 58 15.37 -11.09 -5.54
C ARG A 58 14.82 -10.20 -6.68
N ALA A 59 15.11 -10.51 -7.93
CA ALA A 59 14.65 -9.72 -9.06
C ALA A 59 13.13 -9.80 -9.20
N GLY A 60 12.57 -11.01 -9.07
CA GLY A 60 11.12 -11.23 -9.02
C GLY A 60 10.45 -10.50 -7.87
N LEU A 61 11.09 -10.46 -6.69
CA LEU A 61 10.59 -9.72 -5.52
C LEU A 61 10.56 -8.21 -5.79
N LEU A 62 11.62 -7.63 -6.33
CA LEU A 62 11.70 -6.21 -6.64
C LEU A 62 10.67 -5.80 -7.70
N LYS A 63 10.46 -6.64 -8.70
CA LYS A 63 9.39 -6.46 -9.69
C LYS A 63 8.00 -6.51 -9.04
N LEU A 64 7.79 -7.43 -8.09
CA LEU A 64 6.53 -7.51 -7.35
C LEU A 64 6.30 -6.24 -6.52
N PHE A 65 7.33 -5.71 -5.86
CA PHE A 65 7.27 -4.46 -5.12
C PHE A 65 6.86 -3.24 -5.99
N GLY A 66 7.25 -3.22 -7.26
CA GLY A 66 6.79 -2.21 -8.21
C GLY A 66 5.37 -2.45 -8.74
N THR A 67 4.83 -3.66 -8.58
CA THR A 67 3.51 -4.01 -9.14
C THR A 67 2.39 -3.43 -8.27
N VAL A 68 1.47 -2.67 -8.87
CA VAL A 68 0.32 -2.09 -8.20
C VAL A 68 -0.50 -3.17 -7.46
N GLY A 69 -0.84 -2.89 -6.21
CA GLY A 69 -1.61 -3.80 -5.35
C GLY A 69 -0.76 -4.67 -4.42
N TYR A 70 0.57 -4.58 -4.48
CA TYR A 70 1.47 -5.26 -3.54
C TYR A 70 2.20 -4.26 -2.66
N ALA A 71 2.44 -4.65 -1.41
CA ALA A 71 3.21 -3.84 -0.48
C ALA A 71 4.68 -3.78 -0.90
N SER A 72 5.30 -2.63 -0.71
CA SER A 72 6.71 -2.36 -1.03
C SER A 72 7.35 -1.53 0.08
N PRO A 73 8.62 -1.72 0.43
CA PRO A 73 9.33 -0.85 1.35
C PRO A 73 9.57 0.56 0.79
N VAL A 74 9.46 0.72 -0.53
CA VAL A 74 9.53 2.00 -1.23
C VAL A 74 8.22 2.23 -1.97
N GLY A 75 7.52 3.28 -1.62
CA GLY A 75 6.31 3.71 -2.32
C GLY A 75 6.65 4.61 -3.51
N VAL A 76 5.80 4.62 -4.52
CA VAL A 76 5.92 5.52 -5.68
C VAL A 76 4.56 6.09 -6.06
N GLY A 77 4.56 7.34 -6.48
CA GLY A 77 3.33 8.00 -6.92
C GLY A 77 3.61 9.32 -7.61
N THR A 78 2.55 9.95 -8.08
CA THR A 78 2.62 11.28 -8.70
C THR A 78 2.05 12.34 -7.76
N LEU A 79 2.68 13.49 -7.71
CA LEU A 79 2.21 14.66 -6.97
C LEU A 79 2.50 15.95 -7.77
N PRO A 80 1.79 17.06 -7.49
CA PRO A 80 2.17 18.36 -8.02
C PRO A 80 3.61 18.69 -7.61
N ASP A 81 4.43 19.12 -8.56
CA ASP A 81 5.83 19.48 -8.28
C ASP A 81 5.89 20.66 -7.29
N PRO A 82 6.49 20.50 -6.10
CA PRO A 82 6.63 21.60 -5.14
C PRO A 82 7.38 22.82 -5.68
N ALA A 83 8.29 22.63 -6.64
CA ALA A 83 9.03 23.72 -7.29
C ALA A 83 8.28 24.33 -8.47
N ASN A 84 7.33 23.63 -9.06
CA ASN A 84 6.51 24.12 -10.18
C ASN A 84 5.12 23.45 -10.18
N PRO A 85 4.13 23.99 -9.44
CA PRO A 85 2.81 23.38 -9.27
C PRO A 85 2.00 23.22 -10.56
N THR A 86 2.47 23.71 -11.70
CA THR A 86 1.81 23.56 -13.00
C THR A 86 2.07 22.19 -13.65
N ARG A 87 2.94 21.37 -13.07
CA ARG A 87 3.27 20.02 -13.57
C ARG A 87 3.22 19.00 -12.46
N TYR A 88 3.10 17.74 -12.85
CA TYR A 88 3.24 16.60 -11.95
C TYR A 88 4.65 16.02 -12.04
N VAL A 89 5.12 15.49 -10.92
CA VAL A 89 6.38 14.72 -10.82
C VAL A 89 6.10 13.37 -10.20
N VAL A 90 7.01 12.42 -10.46
CA VAL A 90 7.03 11.14 -9.76
C VAL A 90 7.87 11.29 -8.50
N ALA A 91 7.36 10.81 -7.38
CA ALA A 91 8.12 10.74 -6.14
C ALA A 91 8.17 9.30 -5.63
N ALA A 92 9.31 8.94 -5.07
CA ALA A 92 9.54 7.71 -4.35
C ALA A 92 9.89 8.04 -2.90
N GLY A 93 9.37 7.27 -1.95
CA GLY A 93 9.59 7.51 -0.53
C GLY A 93 9.35 6.28 0.32
N GLN A 94 9.56 6.41 1.61
CA GLN A 94 9.41 5.30 2.55
C GLN A 94 7.96 4.78 2.60
N ALA A 95 7.83 3.45 2.66
CA ALA A 95 6.56 2.75 2.73
C ALA A 95 6.71 1.38 3.44
N GLY A 96 5.74 0.50 3.32
CA GLY A 96 5.84 -0.91 3.71
C GLY A 96 5.52 -1.22 5.17
N LEU A 97 5.01 -0.26 5.94
CA LEU A 97 4.48 -0.51 7.27
C LEU A 97 2.98 -0.81 7.21
N GLY A 98 2.53 -1.82 7.94
CA GLY A 98 1.12 -2.16 8.06
C GLY A 98 0.36 -1.32 9.09
N MET A 99 1.05 -0.80 10.13
CA MET A 99 0.51 0.19 11.06
C MET A 99 0.82 1.63 10.57
N PRO A 100 0.10 2.66 11.06
CA PRO A 100 0.09 4.00 10.45
C PRO A 100 1.43 4.72 10.39
N SER A 101 2.37 4.46 11.28
CA SER A 101 3.70 5.06 11.29
C SER A 101 4.72 4.22 12.04
N ARG A 102 6.00 4.57 11.91
CA ARG A 102 7.10 3.96 12.66
C ARG A 102 6.91 3.98 14.17
N ASP A 103 6.21 4.96 14.69
CA ASP A 103 5.97 5.15 16.12
C ASP A 103 5.23 3.97 16.75
N TYR A 104 4.29 3.36 16.03
CA TYR A 104 3.55 2.19 16.48
C TYR A 104 4.43 0.95 16.73
N TYR A 105 5.60 0.90 16.07
CA TYR A 105 6.59 -0.19 16.25
C TYR A 105 7.64 0.13 17.30
N LEU A 106 7.97 1.42 17.52
CA LEU A 106 9.17 1.84 18.24
C LEU A 106 8.89 2.51 19.59
N LYS A 107 7.75 3.19 19.73
CA LYS A 107 7.43 3.86 21.01
C LYS A 107 7.01 2.84 22.06
N GLU A 108 7.44 3.11 23.28
CA GLU A 108 7.06 2.35 24.47
C GLU A 108 5.76 2.90 25.08
N GLY A 109 5.11 2.07 25.89
CA GLY A 109 3.90 2.43 26.63
C GLY A 109 2.71 1.53 26.34
N ALA A 110 1.82 1.41 27.30
CA ALA A 110 0.69 0.48 27.27
C ALA A 110 -0.23 0.66 26.05
N GLU A 111 -0.38 1.88 25.54
CA GLU A 111 -1.18 2.16 24.36
C GLU A 111 -0.53 1.55 23.09
N TYR A 112 0.77 1.73 22.91
CA TYR A 112 1.49 1.16 21.75
C TYR A 112 1.59 -0.37 21.85
N ASP A 113 1.73 -0.91 23.06
CA ASP A 113 1.71 -2.37 23.28
C ASP A 113 0.36 -2.96 22.89
N MET A 114 -0.74 -2.28 23.23
CA MET A 114 -2.09 -2.68 22.83
C MET A 114 -2.25 -2.68 21.30
N PHE A 115 -1.77 -1.65 20.59
CA PHE A 115 -1.82 -1.62 19.13
C PHE A 115 -1.00 -2.75 18.50
N ARG A 116 0.21 -3.01 19.00
CA ARG A 116 1.04 -4.13 18.51
C ARG A 116 0.36 -5.49 18.73
N ALA A 117 -0.25 -5.69 19.89
CA ALA A 117 -0.98 -6.92 20.19
C ALA A 117 -2.18 -7.09 19.24
N ALA A 118 -3.00 -6.05 19.08
CA ALA A 118 -4.15 -6.07 18.18
C ALA A 118 -3.73 -6.28 16.71
N TYR A 119 -2.63 -5.67 16.28
CA TYR A 119 -2.09 -5.87 14.95
C TYR A 119 -1.58 -7.30 14.72
N ARG A 120 -0.93 -7.89 15.72
CA ARG A 120 -0.52 -9.29 15.68
C ARG A 120 -1.72 -10.24 15.52
N ASP A 121 -2.77 -10.03 16.31
CA ASP A 121 -3.99 -10.83 16.22
C ASP A 121 -4.67 -10.68 14.86
N TYR A 122 -4.71 -9.46 14.33
CA TYR A 122 -5.19 -9.19 12.96
C TYR A 122 -4.39 -9.96 11.91
N LEU A 123 -3.05 -9.91 11.96
CA LEU A 123 -2.19 -10.63 11.03
C LEU A 123 -2.41 -12.16 11.10
N ILE A 124 -2.58 -12.72 12.29
CA ILE A 124 -2.91 -14.13 12.47
C ILE A 124 -4.24 -14.43 11.78
N LYS A 125 -5.26 -13.65 12.12
CA LYS A 125 -6.62 -13.86 11.61
C LYS A 125 -6.73 -13.82 10.09
N ILE A 126 -6.12 -12.82 9.44
CA ILE A 126 -6.19 -12.72 7.97
C ILE A 126 -5.46 -13.86 7.27
N GLN A 127 -4.37 -14.37 7.84
CA GLN A 127 -3.64 -15.52 7.29
C GLN A 127 -4.43 -16.82 7.45
N GLU A 128 -5.06 -17.05 8.60
CA GLU A 128 -5.96 -18.17 8.82
C GLU A 128 -7.11 -18.16 7.82
N LEU A 129 -7.77 -17.01 7.63
CA LEU A 129 -8.84 -16.82 6.65
C LEU A 129 -8.37 -17.09 5.21
N ALA A 130 -7.14 -16.75 4.89
CA ALA A 130 -6.52 -17.02 3.59
C ALA A 130 -6.02 -18.47 3.43
N GLY A 131 -6.17 -19.32 4.46
CA GLY A 131 -5.68 -20.70 4.45
C GLY A 131 -4.15 -20.82 4.47
N ILE A 132 -3.47 -19.81 5.02
CA ILE A 132 -1.99 -19.79 5.13
C ILE A 132 -1.61 -20.38 6.48
N GLY A 133 -0.83 -21.47 6.45
CA GLY A 133 -0.34 -22.14 7.66
C GLY A 133 0.70 -21.30 8.43
N ASP A 134 1.00 -21.73 9.67
CA ASP A 134 1.96 -21.09 10.58
C ASP A 134 1.67 -19.60 10.85
N ALA A 135 0.38 -19.23 10.90
CA ALA A 135 -0.07 -17.85 10.95
C ALA A 135 0.57 -17.04 12.08
N ALA A 136 0.70 -17.61 13.29
CA ALA A 136 1.32 -16.93 14.43
C ALA A 136 2.81 -16.65 14.18
N ALA A 137 3.58 -17.65 13.77
CA ALA A 137 5.00 -17.49 13.50
C ALA A 137 5.26 -16.54 12.30
N ARG A 138 4.34 -16.51 11.33
CA ARG A 138 4.40 -15.55 10.21
C ARG A 138 4.09 -14.13 10.68
N ALA A 139 3.09 -13.94 11.53
CA ALA A 139 2.76 -12.63 12.11
C ALA A 139 3.98 -12.06 12.87
N ASP A 140 4.65 -12.88 13.66
CA ASP A 140 5.85 -12.46 14.39
C ASP A 140 6.99 -12.05 13.44
N ARG A 141 7.20 -12.78 12.35
CA ARG A 141 8.18 -12.41 11.31
C ARG A 141 7.83 -11.13 10.58
N ILE A 142 6.54 -10.92 10.25
CA ILE A 142 6.07 -9.68 9.61
C ILE A 142 6.33 -8.49 10.53
N ILE A 143 5.95 -8.57 11.80
CA ILE A 143 6.18 -7.50 12.78
C ILE A 143 7.67 -7.23 12.96
N ALA A 144 8.50 -8.26 13.01
CA ALA A 144 9.95 -8.11 13.11
C ALA A 144 10.54 -7.38 11.88
N LEU A 145 10.11 -7.74 10.67
CA LEU A 145 10.51 -7.07 9.42
C LEU A 145 10.06 -5.61 9.41
N GLU A 146 8.80 -5.35 9.70
CA GLU A 146 8.24 -3.99 9.72
C GLU A 146 8.88 -3.13 10.83
N THR A 147 9.24 -3.74 11.97
CA THR A 147 10.01 -3.05 13.02
C THR A 147 11.41 -2.66 12.52
N ALA A 148 12.07 -3.54 11.75
CA ALA A 148 13.36 -3.21 11.14
C ALA A 148 13.22 -2.06 10.12
N LEU A 149 12.20 -2.09 9.27
CA LEU A 149 11.86 -0.99 8.37
C LEU A 149 11.56 0.30 9.13
N ALA A 150 10.76 0.24 10.19
CA ALA A 150 10.41 1.40 11.02
C ALA A 150 11.64 2.07 11.63
N LYS A 151 12.67 1.31 12.00
CA LYS A 151 13.95 1.86 12.52
C LYS A 151 14.71 2.65 11.46
N SER A 152 14.63 2.28 10.19
CA SER A 152 15.30 2.97 9.09
C SER A 152 14.51 4.17 8.56
N GLN A 153 13.21 4.23 8.81
CA GLN A 153 12.34 5.30 8.31
C GLN A 153 12.51 6.61 9.08
N TRP A 154 12.34 7.71 8.39
CA TRP A 154 12.32 9.05 8.99
C TRP A 154 11.11 9.24 9.88
N GLU A 155 11.26 10.12 10.85
CA GLU A 155 10.17 10.54 11.74
C GLU A 155 9.13 11.38 10.98
N PRO A 156 7.83 11.30 11.37
CA PRO A 156 6.76 12.03 10.68
C PRO A 156 6.98 13.55 10.64
N GLU A 157 7.63 14.13 11.65
CA GLU A 157 7.96 15.54 11.70
C GLU A 157 8.95 15.93 10.60
N ARG A 158 9.98 15.10 10.37
CA ARG A 158 10.99 15.34 9.34
C ARG A 158 10.40 15.23 7.93
N GLN A 159 9.44 14.32 7.71
CA GLN A 159 8.75 14.17 6.44
C GLN A 159 7.91 15.38 6.02
N ARG A 160 7.56 16.26 6.96
CA ARG A 160 6.80 17.49 6.67
C ARG A 160 7.68 18.63 6.13
N ASP A 161 8.99 18.50 6.24
CA ASP A 161 9.90 19.50 5.70
C ASP A 161 10.16 19.29 4.20
N ILE A 162 9.42 20.03 3.37
CA ILE A 162 9.49 19.94 1.92
C ILE A 162 10.91 20.12 1.40
N LYS A 163 11.75 20.92 2.08
CA LYS A 163 13.14 21.14 1.64
C LYS A 163 14.00 19.90 1.82
N GLN A 164 13.69 19.06 2.79
CA GLN A 164 14.41 17.81 3.04
C GLN A 164 13.95 16.69 2.12
N ILE A 165 12.64 16.64 1.80
CA ILE A 165 12.07 15.58 0.97
C ILE A 165 12.07 15.87 -0.54
N TYR A 166 12.43 17.09 -0.96
CA TYR A 166 12.49 17.47 -2.37
C TYR A 166 13.88 17.24 -2.95
N ASN A 167 14.20 16.01 -3.29
CA ASN A 167 15.49 15.60 -3.86
C ASN A 167 15.29 15.05 -5.28
N PRO A 168 15.25 15.90 -6.31
CA PRO A 168 15.14 15.45 -7.69
C PRO A 168 16.41 14.71 -8.12
N MET A 169 16.26 13.46 -8.52
CA MET A 169 17.35 12.57 -8.92
C MET A 169 17.05 11.96 -10.29
N ASN A 170 18.08 11.87 -11.12
CA ASN A 170 18.03 11.05 -12.32
C ASN A 170 18.27 9.55 -11.97
N ARG A 171 18.19 8.68 -12.97
CA ARG A 171 18.34 7.24 -12.75
C ARG A 171 19.73 6.84 -12.24
N GLU A 172 20.77 7.50 -12.72
CA GLU A 172 22.16 7.21 -12.29
C GLU A 172 22.33 7.56 -10.80
N GLN A 173 21.82 8.72 -10.38
CA GLN A 173 21.83 9.15 -8.99
C GLN A 173 21.01 8.21 -8.07
N LEU A 174 19.87 7.68 -8.55
CA LEU A 174 19.11 6.67 -7.79
C LEU A 174 19.89 5.36 -7.65
N MET A 175 20.59 4.92 -8.70
CA MET A 175 21.44 3.73 -8.65
C MET A 175 22.63 3.91 -7.71
N GLU A 176 23.21 5.11 -7.65
CA GLU A 176 24.27 5.44 -6.70
C GLU A 176 23.76 5.47 -5.24
N LEU A 177 22.54 6.01 -5.03
CA LEU A 177 21.91 6.08 -3.70
C LEU A 177 21.66 4.71 -3.10
N ALA A 178 21.17 3.77 -3.91
CA ALA A 178 20.88 2.41 -3.46
C ALA A 178 21.22 1.40 -4.58
N PRO A 179 22.52 1.05 -4.71
CA PRO A 179 23.01 0.21 -5.82
C PRO A 179 22.47 -1.23 -5.75
N GLU A 180 22.08 -1.68 -4.57
CA GLU A 180 21.49 -2.99 -4.36
C GLU A 180 20.01 -3.06 -4.74
N PHE A 181 19.34 -1.94 -5.04
CA PHE A 181 17.94 -1.90 -5.43
C PHE A 181 17.82 -1.77 -6.95
N ASP A 182 17.15 -2.72 -7.61
CA ASP A 182 16.92 -2.66 -9.05
C ASP A 182 15.83 -1.63 -9.39
N TRP A 183 16.24 -0.37 -9.39
CA TRP A 183 15.37 0.78 -9.72
C TRP A 183 14.70 0.65 -11.07
N THR A 184 15.40 0.08 -12.07
CA THR A 184 14.86 -0.05 -13.42
C THR A 184 13.68 -0.99 -13.46
N SER A 185 13.83 -2.22 -12.98
CA SER A 185 12.73 -3.20 -12.94
C SER A 185 11.57 -2.75 -12.06
N TRP A 186 11.87 -2.08 -10.94
CA TRP A 186 10.85 -1.56 -10.04
C TRP A 186 10.04 -0.43 -10.67
N LEU A 187 10.70 0.55 -11.33
CA LEU A 187 10.03 1.65 -12.02
C LEU A 187 9.22 1.17 -13.22
N GLU A 188 9.73 0.21 -13.99
CA GLU A 188 8.96 -0.40 -15.08
C GLU A 188 7.69 -1.08 -14.57
N ALA A 189 7.80 -1.88 -13.52
CA ALA A 189 6.67 -2.59 -12.92
C ALA A 189 5.62 -1.63 -12.31
N SER A 190 6.05 -0.47 -11.82
CA SER A 190 5.17 0.58 -11.28
C SER A 190 4.57 1.50 -12.34
N GLY A 191 4.91 1.30 -13.63
CA GLY A 191 4.41 2.11 -14.75
C GLY A 191 5.19 3.42 -14.99
N PHE A 192 6.28 3.64 -14.27
CA PHE A 192 7.13 4.84 -14.39
C PHE A 192 8.44 4.60 -15.13
N GLY A 193 8.53 3.51 -15.89
CA GLY A 193 9.73 3.11 -16.63
C GLY A 193 10.27 4.12 -17.65
N LYS A 194 9.49 5.14 -18.03
CA LYS A 194 9.90 6.21 -18.95
C LYS A 194 10.21 7.54 -18.28
N VAL A 195 10.16 7.60 -16.95
CA VAL A 195 10.43 8.83 -16.20
C VAL A 195 11.92 8.97 -15.95
N ASP A 196 12.49 10.13 -16.31
CA ASP A 196 13.91 10.38 -16.18
C ASP A 196 14.31 10.96 -14.83
N THR A 197 13.41 11.74 -14.21
CA THR A 197 13.68 12.41 -12.93
C THR A 197 12.60 12.02 -11.92
N ILE A 198 13.03 11.60 -10.75
CA ILE A 198 12.18 11.17 -9.64
C ILE A 198 12.58 11.96 -8.39
N ILE A 199 11.62 12.40 -7.62
CA ILE A 199 11.88 12.98 -6.30
C ILE A 199 12.12 11.83 -5.34
N ALA A 200 13.35 11.67 -4.85
CA ALA A 200 13.66 10.75 -3.76
C ALA A 200 13.39 11.46 -2.43
N ALA A 201 12.32 11.05 -1.73
CA ALA A 201 11.84 11.83 -0.59
C ALA A 201 12.75 11.67 0.65
N GLU A 202 13.07 10.46 1.04
CA GLU A 202 13.88 10.19 2.22
C GLU A 202 15.23 9.59 1.79
N THR A 203 16.25 10.41 1.80
CA THR A 203 17.63 10.07 1.40
C THR A 203 18.60 10.12 2.57
#